data_8da9b2fe8c53182090dae8c1867cb3a8
#
_entry.id   8da9b2fe8c53182090dae8c1867cb3a8
#
_cell.length_a   1.000
_cell.length_b   1.000
_cell.length_c   1.000
_cell.angle_alpha   90.00
_cell.angle_beta   90.00
_cell.angle_gamma   90.00
#
_symmetry.space_group_name_H-M   'P 1'
#
loop_
_entity.id
_entity.type
_entity.pdbx_description
1 polymer ?
#
loop_
_entity_poly.entity_id
_entity_poly.type
_entity_poly.pdbx_seq_one_letter_code
_entity_poly.pdbx_strand_id
1 'polypeptide(L)'
;RLHAEFWESPRLDAFEWMPPINGEGMKIGATIYEQSLPGFLQVFSHAVDADMVPLMEQFGSNVHQLLDRFAAMPNTIVHFDYRLDNLFFGDGDDVFMIDFQTSSKGGGAYDVAYLMSQSLPIDVRKEHEGALLKGYHDELVAHGVTTYPFAQFLEDYRVGVLYSWIIPVFAVGTLDSSSERAMALWTEVIKRAQAAMRDHHVTDLLK
;
A
#
# COMPACT_ATOMS: atom_id res chain seq x y z
N ARG A 1 5.09 1.67 16.03
CA ARG A 1 4.76 1.02 17.33
C ARG A 1 3.71 -0.07 17.16
N LEU A 2 2.55 0.18 16.51
CA LEU A 2 1.52 -0.85 16.31
C LEU A 2 2.09 -2.12 15.66
N HIS A 3 2.81 -1.99 14.54
CA HIS A 3 3.42 -3.13 13.87
C HIS A 3 4.39 -3.90 14.78
N ALA A 4 5.24 -3.20 15.52
CA ALA A 4 6.19 -3.85 16.43
C ALA A 4 5.50 -4.60 17.58
N GLU A 5 4.42 -4.03 18.13
CA GLU A 5 3.66 -4.66 19.24
C GLU A 5 3.02 -5.99 18.83
N PHE A 6 2.59 -6.10 17.59
CA PHE A 6 1.93 -7.31 17.06
C PHE A 6 2.84 -8.15 16.16
N TRP A 7 4.14 -7.82 16.09
CA TRP A 7 5.09 -8.52 15.22
C TRP A 7 5.24 -9.99 15.58
N GLU A 8 4.83 -10.87 14.67
CA GLU A 8 4.83 -12.33 14.87
C GLU A 8 4.19 -12.77 16.21
N SER A 9 3.23 -11.97 16.69
CA SER A 9 2.63 -12.15 18.00
C SER A 9 1.49 -13.17 17.95
N PRO A 10 1.44 -14.15 18.90
CA PRO A 10 0.31 -15.06 19.02
C PRO A 10 -1.00 -14.34 19.39
N ARG A 11 -0.93 -13.07 19.84
CA ARG A 11 -2.11 -12.23 20.07
C ARG A 11 -2.91 -11.97 18.78
N LEU A 12 -2.29 -12.11 17.60
CA LEU A 12 -2.99 -12.00 16.31
C LEU A 12 -4.10 -13.05 16.16
N ASP A 13 -3.97 -14.21 16.79
CA ASP A 13 -4.99 -15.28 16.73
C ASP A 13 -6.31 -14.88 17.39
N ALA A 14 -6.28 -13.96 18.37
CA ALA A 14 -7.46 -13.44 19.01
C ALA A 14 -8.34 -12.54 18.11
N PHE A 15 -7.81 -12.05 17.00
CA PHE A 15 -8.54 -11.23 16.02
C PHE A 15 -9.14 -12.12 14.91
N GLU A 16 -10.11 -12.96 15.25
CA GLU A 16 -10.75 -13.88 14.28
C GLU A 16 -11.46 -13.16 13.14
N TRP A 17 -11.92 -11.93 13.36
CA TRP A 17 -12.57 -11.08 12.36
C TRP A 17 -11.59 -10.50 11.33
N MET A 18 -10.31 -10.45 11.65
CA MET A 18 -9.28 -9.89 10.79
C MET A 18 -8.71 -10.99 9.89
N PRO A 19 -8.95 -10.96 8.56
CA PRO A 19 -8.49 -11.99 7.64
C PRO A 19 -6.96 -11.94 7.46
N PRO A 20 -6.33 -13.05 7.05
CA PRO A 20 -4.98 -12.99 6.51
C PRO A 20 -4.97 -12.23 5.19
N ILE A 21 -3.85 -11.56 4.88
CA ILE A 21 -3.72 -10.69 3.70
C ILE A 21 -3.92 -11.44 2.37
N ASN A 22 -3.70 -12.75 2.33
CA ASN A 22 -3.97 -13.61 1.17
C ASN A 22 -5.24 -14.46 1.31
N GLY A 23 -6.15 -14.07 2.21
CA GLY A 23 -7.45 -14.73 2.38
C GLY A 23 -8.32 -14.64 1.12
N GLU A 24 -9.35 -15.50 1.05
CA GLU A 24 -10.22 -15.59 -0.14
C GLU A 24 -10.88 -14.26 -0.52
N GLY A 25 -11.26 -13.44 0.48
CA GLY A 25 -11.81 -12.10 0.23
C GLY A 25 -10.81 -11.15 -0.45
N MET A 26 -9.52 -11.29 -0.16
CA MET A 26 -8.48 -10.47 -0.79
C MET A 26 -8.16 -10.95 -2.21
N LYS A 27 -8.25 -12.25 -2.45
CA LYS A 27 -8.04 -12.84 -3.79
C LYS A 27 -9.09 -12.40 -4.82
N ILE A 28 -10.33 -12.14 -4.39
CA ILE A 28 -11.38 -11.57 -5.24
C ILE A 28 -10.93 -10.22 -5.83
N GLY A 29 -10.04 -9.51 -5.15
CA GLY A 29 -9.43 -8.28 -5.62
C GLY A 29 -8.80 -8.37 -7.01
N ALA A 30 -8.21 -9.53 -7.39
CA ALA A 30 -7.67 -9.73 -8.72
C ALA A 30 -8.77 -9.59 -9.81
N THR A 31 -9.90 -10.28 -9.62
CA THR A 31 -11.03 -10.22 -10.55
C THR A 31 -11.63 -8.80 -10.63
N ILE A 32 -11.79 -8.15 -9.47
CA ILE A 32 -12.31 -6.78 -9.43
C ILE A 32 -11.35 -5.83 -10.16
N TYR A 33 -10.05 -5.98 -9.96
CA TYR A 33 -9.04 -5.17 -10.64
C TYR A 33 -9.13 -5.31 -12.16
N GLU A 34 -9.13 -6.55 -12.68
CA GLU A 34 -9.20 -6.82 -14.12
C GLU A 34 -10.48 -6.27 -14.75
N GLN A 35 -11.60 -6.36 -14.05
CA GLN A 35 -12.88 -5.82 -14.51
C GLN A 35 -12.92 -4.29 -14.48
N SER A 36 -12.24 -3.66 -13.52
CA SER A 36 -12.24 -2.21 -13.31
C SER A 36 -11.20 -1.49 -14.18
N LEU A 37 -10.11 -2.16 -14.55
CA LEU A 37 -8.99 -1.54 -15.27
C LEU A 37 -9.39 -0.82 -16.57
N PRO A 38 -10.23 -1.38 -17.47
CA PRO A 38 -10.63 -0.67 -18.68
C PRO A 38 -11.37 0.65 -18.40
N GLY A 39 -12.30 0.63 -17.44
CA GLY A 39 -13.04 1.84 -17.02
C GLY A 39 -12.10 2.86 -16.37
N PHE A 40 -11.17 2.40 -15.54
CA PHE A 40 -10.15 3.25 -14.94
C PHE A 40 -9.28 3.95 -15.99
N LEU A 41 -8.77 3.22 -16.98
CA LEU A 41 -7.96 3.78 -18.07
C LEU A 41 -8.75 4.77 -18.93
N GLN A 42 -10.05 4.55 -19.10
CA GLN A 42 -10.91 5.49 -19.81
C GLN A 42 -11.10 6.81 -19.03
N VAL A 43 -11.41 6.73 -17.74
CA VAL A 43 -11.68 7.88 -16.87
C VAL A 43 -10.41 8.70 -16.61
N PHE A 44 -9.28 8.03 -16.35
CA PHE A 44 -8.02 8.66 -15.98
C PHE A 44 -6.95 8.63 -17.09
N SER A 45 -7.35 8.54 -18.36
CA SER A 45 -6.43 8.59 -19.51
C SER A 45 -5.50 9.81 -19.53
N HIS A 46 -5.92 10.91 -18.92
CA HIS A 46 -5.14 12.15 -18.79
C HIS A 46 -4.09 12.11 -17.66
N ALA A 47 -4.18 11.15 -16.75
CA ALA A 47 -3.33 11.02 -15.58
C ALA A 47 -2.42 9.77 -15.63
N VAL A 48 -2.82 8.76 -16.41
CA VAL A 48 -2.05 7.54 -16.60
C VAL A 48 -1.03 7.72 -17.72
N ASP A 49 0.23 7.51 -17.41
CA ASP A 49 1.30 7.56 -18.40
C ASP A 49 1.26 6.31 -19.29
N ALA A 50 1.37 6.48 -20.60
CA ALA A 50 1.21 5.39 -21.57
C ALA A 50 2.22 4.24 -21.39
N ASP A 51 3.44 4.53 -20.92
CA ASP A 51 4.47 3.55 -20.63
C ASP A 51 4.17 2.68 -19.39
N MET A 52 3.23 3.11 -18.54
CA MET A 52 2.79 2.35 -17.37
C MET A 52 1.65 1.38 -17.65
N VAL A 53 0.93 1.53 -18.75
CA VAL A 53 -0.22 0.68 -19.09
C VAL A 53 0.15 -0.82 -19.16
N PRO A 54 1.24 -1.24 -19.83
CA PRO A 54 1.64 -2.65 -19.84
C PRO A 54 1.89 -3.23 -18.44
N LEU A 55 2.46 -2.43 -17.52
CA LEU A 55 2.65 -2.86 -16.13
C LEU A 55 1.30 -3.06 -15.42
N MET A 56 0.34 -2.16 -15.65
CA MET A 56 -1.00 -2.24 -15.06
C MET A 56 -1.78 -3.47 -15.56
N GLU A 57 -1.66 -3.80 -16.85
CA GLU A 57 -2.26 -5.01 -17.43
C GLU A 57 -1.61 -6.27 -16.84
N GLN A 58 -0.29 -6.30 -16.74
CA GLN A 58 0.44 -7.43 -16.16
C GLN A 58 0.16 -7.58 -14.64
N PHE A 59 -0.08 -6.48 -13.92
CA PHE A 59 -0.35 -6.51 -12.49
C PHE A 59 -1.57 -7.38 -12.15
N GLY A 60 -2.67 -7.28 -12.89
CA GLY A 60 -3.90 -8.04 -12.64
C GLY A 60 -3.65 -9.54 -12.50
N SER A 61 -2.91 -10.13 -13.46
CA SER A 61 -2.58 -11.55 -13.44
C SER A 61 -1.60 -11.98 -12.35
N ASN A 62 -0.95 -11.01 -11.69
CA ASN A 62 0.04 -11.25 -10.63
C ASN A 62 -0.46 -10.93 -9.21
N VAL A 63 -1.70 -10.45 -9.05
CA VAL A 63 -2.26 -10.05 -7.74
C VAL A 63 -2.15 -11.18 -6.72
N HIS A 64 -2.50 -12.42 -7.08
CA HIS A 64 -2.43 -13.55 -6.16
C HIS A 64 -0.99 -13.83 -5.71
N GLN A 65 -0.03 -13.80 -6.62
CA GLN A 65 1.38 -13.99 -6.29
C GLN A 65 1.89 -12.89 -5.35
N LEU A 66 1.47 -11.64 -5.56
CA LEU A 66 1.82 -10.53 -4.69
C LEU A 66 1.22 -10.71 -3.28
N LEU A 67 -0.04 -11.14 -3.18
CA LEU A 67 -0.67 -11.47 -1.90
C LEU A 67 0.07 -12.59 -1.16
N ASP A 68 0.49 -13.64 -1.86
CA ASP A 68 1.27 -14.72 -1.25
C ASP A 68 2.65 -14.24 -0.79
N ARG A 69 3.28 -13.30 -1.52
CA ARG A 69 4.51 -12.65 -1.05
C ARG A 69 4.29 -11.85 0.23
N PHE A 70 3.18 -11.12 0.36
CA PHE A 70 2.82 -10.43 1.60
C PHE A 70 2.56 -11.39 2.76
N ALA A 71 1.90 -12.50 2.49
CA ALA A 71 1.64 -13.51 3.51
C ALA A 71 2.92 -14.25 3.98
N ALA A 72 3.98 -14.22 3.16
CA ALA A 72 5.29 -14.76 3.51
C ALA A 72 6.18 -13.77 4.30
N MET A 73 5.78 -12.49 4.39
CA MET A 73 6.46 -11.50 5.22
C MET A 73 6.16 -11.74 6.71
N PRO A 74 7.00 -11.21 7.62
CA PRO A 74 6.68 -11.26 9.05
C PRO A 74 5.30 -10.66 9.33
N ASN A 75 4.49 -11.38 10.10
CA ASN A 75 3.07 -11.09 10.29
C ASN A 75 2.84 -10.05 11.38
N THR A 76 1.99 -9.09 11.10
CA THR A 76 1.52 -8.09 12.06
C THR A 76 0.10 -7.63 11.72
N ILE A 77 -0.43 -6.63 12.43
CA ILE A 77 -1.66 -5.94 12.02
C ILE A 77 -1.32 -4.97 10.89
N VAL A 78 -1.95 -5.15 9.74
CA VAL A 78 -1.89 -4.21 8.61
C VAL A 78 -3.18 -3.41 8.60
N HIS A 79 -3.09 -2.09 8.59
CA HIS A 79 -4.25 -1.19 8.51
C HIS A 79 -4.97 -1.30 7.15
N PHE A 80 -4.19 -1.49 6.10
CA PHE A 80 -4.57 -1.69 4.70
C PHE A 80 -5.14 -0.43 4.00
N ASP A 81 -5.63 0.56 4.73
CA ASP A 81 -6.01 1.89 4.21
C ASP A 81 -5.24 3.01 4.94
N TYR A 82 -3.91 2.83 5.08
CA TYR A 82 -3.02 3.73 5.82
C TYR A 82 -2.64 4.94 4.97
N ARG A 83 -3.54 5.93 4.94
CA ARG A 83 -3.39 7.19 4.20
C ARG A 83 -3.64 8.40 5.10
N LEU A 84 -3.19 9.59 4.67
CA LEU A 84 -3.28 10.79 5.49
C LEU A 84 -4.69 11.15 5.94
N ASP A 85 -5.73 10.84 5.15
CA ASP A 85 -7.13 11.08 5.54
C ASP A 85 -7.57 10.27 6.77
N ASN A 86 -6.88 9.16 7.05
CA ASN A 86 -7.15 8.28 8.20
C ASN A 86 -6.22 8.57 9.39
N LEU A 87 -5.47 9.68 9.34
CA LEU A 87 -4.55 10.08 10.38
C LEU A 87 -4.94 11.45 10.96
N PHE A 88 -4.98 11.53 12.27
CA PHE A 88 -5.13 12.80 13.00
C PHE A 88 -3.86 13.08 13.78
N PHE A 89 -3.35 14.29 13.64
CA PHE A 89 -2.14 14.74 14.31
C PHE A 89 -2.56 15.57 15.53
N GLY A 90 -2.14 15.13 16.72
CA GLY A 90 -2.34 15.80 17.98
C GLY A 90 -1.19 16.76 18.32
N ASP A 91 -1.09 17.11 19.59
CA ASP A 91 0.02 17.93 20.09
C ASP A 91 1.30 17.09 20.16
N GLY A 92 2.44 17.67 19.77
CA GLY A 92 3.73 16.99 19.77
C GLY A 92 3.79 15.85 18.73
N ASP A 93 4.14 14.65 19.16
CA ASP A 93 4.32 13.46 18.29
C ASP A 93 3.09 12.53 18.29
N ASP A 94 1.96 12.99 18.80
CA ASP A 94 0.75 12.18 18.86
C ASP A 94 0.12 12.03 17.48
N VAL A 95 -0.07 10.77 17.05
CA VAL A 95 -0.76 10.41 15.81
C VAL A 95 -1.85 9.38 16.14
N PHE A 96 -3.08 9.70 15.75
CA PHE A 96 -4.23 8.83 15.92
C PHE A 96 -4.66 8.28 14.57
N MET A 97 -4.77 6.96 14.49
CA MET A 97 -5.29 6.26 13.31
C MET A 97 -6.77 5.92 13.51
N ILE A 98 -7.55 6.06 12.45
CA ILE A 98 -8.96 5.69 12.41
C ILE A 98 -9.22 4.76 11.23
N ASP A 99 -10.42 4.19 11.19
CA ASP A 99 -10.93 3.39 10.07
C ASP A 99 -10.18 2.08 9.83
N PHE A 100 -10.19 1.22 10.84
CA PHE A 100 -9.58 -0.12 10.80
C PHE A 100 -10.44 -1.18 10.09
N GLN A 101 -11.49 -0.80 9.35
CA GLN A 101 -12.45 -1.73 8.74
C GLN A 101 -11.83 -2.66 7.69
N THR A 102 -10.72 -2.25 7.06
CA THR A 102 -10.01 -3.03 6.03
C THR A 102 -8.80 -3.80 6.58
N SER A 103 -8.58 -3.75 7.89
CA SER A 103 -7.38 -4.33 8.50
C SER A 103 -7.27 -5.83 8.25
N SER A 104 -6.05 -6.27 8.05
CA SER A 104 -5.69 -7.67 7.80
C SER A 104 -4.43 -8.07 8.57
N LYS A 105 -4.13 -9.37 8.57
CA LYS A 105 -2.89 -9.92 9.12
C LYS A 105 -1.91 -10.14 7.99
N GLY A 106 -0.73 -9.53 8.05
CA GLY A 106 0.27 -9.63 6.99
C GLY A 106 1.49 -8.75 7.22
N GLY A 107 2.24 -8.48 6.16
CA GLY A 107 3.46 -7.68 6.21
C GLY A 107 3.20 -6.18 6.37
N GLY A 108 3.66 -5.58 7.47
CA GLY A 108 3.48 -4.16 7.77
C GLY A 108 4.17 -3.20 6.77
N ALA A 109 5.07 -3.70 5.94
CA ALA A 109 5.69 -2.91 4.87
C ALA A 109 4.68 -2.33 3.87
N TYR A 110 3.51 -2.98 3.71
CA TYR A 110 2.43 -2.48 2.87
C TYR A 110 1.91 -1.12 3.31
N ASP A 111 1.60 -0.95 4.60
CA ASP A 111 1.08 0.32 5.11
C ASP A 111 2.06 1.47 4.88
N VAL A 112 3.34 1.23 5.13
CA VAL A 112 4.40 2.21 4.87
C VAL A 112 4.45 2.57 3.38
N ALA A 113 4.39 1.57 2.52
CA ALA A 113 4.44 1.76 1.06
C ALA A 113 3.21 2.54 0.54
N TYR A 114 2.03 2.21 1.04
CA TYR A 114 0.80 2.91 0.64
C TYR A 114 0.82 4.38 1.06
N LEU A 115 1.16 4.68 2.32
CA LEU A 115 1.30 6.05 2.80
C LEU A 115 2.30 6.84 1.96
N MET A 116 3.50 6.29 1.77
CA MET A 116 4.59 6.98 1.08
C MET A 116 4.29 7.21 -0.40
N SER A 117 3.78 6.19 -1.09
CA SER A 117 3.59 6.24 -2.54
C SER A 117 2.38 7.05 -2.99
N GLN A 118 1.35 7.20 -2.15
CA GLN A 118 0.09 7.81 -2.57
C GLN A 118 -0.28 9.08 -1.79
N SER A 119 0.17 9.21 -0.54
CA SER A 119 -0.19 10.36 0.29
C SER A 119 0.80 11.51 0.21
N LEU A 120 2.09 11.26 -0.03
CA LEU A 120 3.09 12.32 -0.07
C LEU A 120 3.23 12.93 -1.47
N PRO A 121 3.38 14.28 -1.59
CA PRO A 121 3.83 14.90 -2.83
C PRO A 121 5.15 14.27 -3.32
N ILE A 122 5.33 14.20 -4.64
CA ILE A 122 6.46 13.46 -5.26
C ILE A 122 7.81 13.98 -4.80
N ASP A 123 7.97 15.30 -4.75
CA ASP A 123 9.19 15.99 -4.31
C ASP A 123 9.47 15.73 -2.82
N VAL A 124 8.45 15.85 -1.97
CA VAL A 124 8.54 15.59 -0.53
C VAL A 124 8.91 14.12 -0.27
N ARG A 125 8.25 13.18 -0.98
CA ARG A 125 8.61 11.77 -0.88
C ARG A 125 10.07 11.54 -1.25
N LYS A 126 10.52 12.05 -2.42
CA LYS A 126 11.90 11.86 -2.89
C LYS A 126 12.95 12.42 -1.93
N GLU A 127 12.64 13.53 -1.29
CA GLU A 127 13.57 14.17 -0.33
C GLU A 127 13.65 13.38 0.99
N HIS A 128 12.54 12.85 1.48
CA HIS A 128 12.45 12.34 2.85
C HIS A 128 12.30 10.82 2.96
N GLU A 129 11.97 10.10 1.87
CA GLU A 129 11.65 8.68 1.88
C GLU A 129 12.72 7.83 2.55
N GLY A 130 13.99 8.03 2.18
CA GLY A 130 15.08 7.24 2.77
C GLY A 130 15.19 7.40 4.29
N ALA A 131 15.03 8.61 4.79
CA ALA A 131 15.06 8.89 6.22
C ALA A 131 13.83 8.32 6.95
N LEU A 132 12.64 8.42 6.33
CA LEU A 132 11.40 7.89 6.89
C LEU A 132 11.39 6.36 6.94
N LEU A 133 11.85 5.69 5.88
CA LEU A 133 11.99 4.24 5.84
C LEU A 133 12.99 3.74 6.89
N LYS A 134 14.13 4.44 7.02
CA LYS A 134 15.11 4.12 8.06
C LYS A 134 14.54 4.31 9.44
N GLY A 135 13.82 5.43 9.69
CA GLY A 135 13.18 5.72 10.98
C GLY A 135 12.12 4.68 11.35
N TYR A 136 11.29 4.26 10.39
CA TYR A 136 10.34 3.18 10.62
C TYR A 136 11.03 1.87 11.06
N HIS A 137 12.09 1.48 10.35
CA HIS A 137 12.83 0.28 10.69
C HIS A 137 13.54 0.40 12.04
N ASP A 138 14.12 1.55 12.36
CA ASP A 138 14.76 1.79 13.65
C ASP A 138 13.75 1.70 14.81
N GLU A 139 12.52 2.18 14.61
CA GLU A 139 11.42 2.01 15.57
C GLU A 139 11.05 0.53 15.77
N LEU A 140 11.02 -0.28 14.69
CA LEU A 140 10.83 -1.73 14.83
C LEU A 140 11.92 -2.34 15.70
N VAL A 141 13.19 -2.03 15.43
CA VAL A 141 14.35 -2.53 16.19
C VAL A 141 14.30 -2.08 17.65
N ALA A 142 14.00 -0.81 17.90
CA ALA A 142 13.90 -0.24 19.25
C ALA A 142 12.79 -0.92 20.08
N HIS A 143 11.78 -1.46 19.44
CA HIS A 143 10.70 -2.22 20.07
C HIS A 143 10.89 -3.75 20.01
N GLY A 144 12.11 -4.22 19.73
CA GLY A 144 12.50 -5.62 19.86
C GLY A 144 12.43 -6.44 18.58
N VAL A 145 12.06 -5.86 17.43
CA VAL A 145 12.08 -6.58 16.14
C VAL A 145 13.50 -6.57 15.58
N THR A 146 14.32 -7.56 15.98
CA THR A 146 15.75 -7.62 15.60
C THR A 146 16.03 -8.62 14.48
N THR A 147 15.04 -9.42 14.07
CA THR A 147 15.18 -10.49 13.06
C THR A 147 14.76 -10.08 11.66
N TYR A 148 14.41 -8.81 11.45
CA TYR A 148 13.96 -8.26 10.16
C TYR A 148 14.99 -7.26 9.64
N PRO A 149 15.91 -7.67 8.73
CA PRO A 149 16.95 -6.79 8.22
C PRO A 149 16.39 -5.62 7.41
N PHE A 150 17.02 -4.45 7.49
CA PHE A 150 16.61 -3.27 6.71
C PHE A 150 16.57 -3.54 5.20
N ALA A 151 17.51 -4.31 4.67
CA ALA A 151 17.52 -4.69 3.26
C ALA A 151 16.28 -5.52 2.87
N GLN A 152 15.82 -6.44 3.74
CA GLN A 152 14.59 -7.19 3.52
C GLN A 152 13.37 -6.28 3.57
N PHE A 153 13.31 -5.37 4.54
CA PHE A 153 12.24 -4.37 4.61
C PHE A 153 12.15 -3.54 3.32
N LEU A 154 13.26 -3.13 2.74
CA LEU A 154 13.26 -2.37 1.48
C LEU A 154 12.69 -3.19 0.31
N GLU A 155 13.00 -4.48 0.21
CA GLU A 155 12.40 -5.35 -0.81
C GLU A 155 10.89 -5.53 -0.58
N ASP A 156 10.47 -5.73 0.66
CA ASP A 156 9.06 -5.86 1.03
C ASP A 156 8.30 -4.54 0.78
N TYR A 157 8.94 -3.40 1.06
CA TYR A 157 8.41 -2.07 0.72
C TYR A 157 8.16 -1.91 -0.78
N ARG A 158 9.09 -2.34 -1.64
CA ARG A 158 8.91 -2.32 -3.10
C ARG A 158 7.69 -3.13 -3.55
N VAL A 159 7.48 -4.30 -2.95
CA VAL A 159 6.27 -5.10 -3.19
C VAL A 159 5.02 -4.31 -2.78
N GLY A 160 5.08 -3.61 -1.64
CA GLY A 160 4.01 -2.74 -1.17
C GLY A 160 3.70 -1.59 -2.12
N VAL A 161 4.73 -0.92 -2.65
CA VAL A 161 4.57 0.15 -3.65
C VAL A 161 3.85 -0.37 -4.90
N LEU A 162 4.22 -1.54 -5.39
CA LEU A 162 3.54 -2.15 -6.54
C LEU A 162 2.09 -2.52 -6.21
N TYR A 163 1.87 -3.20 -5.08
CA TYR A 163 0.54 -3.71 -4.75
C TYR A 163 -0.45 -2.58 -4.43
N SER A 164 -0.01 -1.47 -3.83
CA SER A 164 -0.87 -0.32 -3.52
C SER A 164 -1.52 0.29 -4.76
N TRP A 165 -1.01 0.00 -5.97
CA TRP A 165 -1.62 0.39 -7.25
C TRP A 165 -3.05 -0.14 -7.41
N ILE A 166 -3.43 -1.22 -6.74
CA ILE A 166 -4.81 -1.75 -6.80
C ILE A 166 -5.85 -0.70 -6.35
N ILE A 167 -5.49 0.18 -5.41
CA ILE A 167 -6.41 1.11 -4.75
C ILE A 167 -7.03 2.13 -5.71
N PRO A 168 -6.27 2.91 -6.52
CA PRO A 168 -6.87 3.87 -7.45
C PRO A 168 -7.74 3.18 -8.51
N VAL A 169 -7.41 1.95 -8.91
CA VAL A 169 -8.23 1.20 -9.87
C VAL A 169 -9.58 0.79 -9.24
N PHE A 170 -9.58 0.38 -7.98
CA PHE A 170 -10.82 0.05 -7.25
C PHE A 170 -11.71 1.26 -7.00
N ALA A 171 -11.09 2.41 -6.75
CA ALA A 171 -11.83 3.64 -6.47
C ALA A 171 -12.78 4.04 -7.60
N VAL A 172 -12.46 3.72 -8.84
CA VAL A 172 -13.32 4.03 -10.01
C VAL A 172 -14.69 3.38 -9.91
N GLY A 173 -14.79 2.18 -9.33
CA GLY A 173 -16.05 1.48 -9.16
C GLY A 173 -17.04 2.20 -8.22
N THR A 174 -16.55 3.11 -7.37
CA THR A 174 -17.33 3.88 -6.39
C THR A 174 -17.25 5.39 -6.62
N LEU A 175 -16.48 5.83 -7.64
CA LEU A 175 -16.20 7.23 -7.88
C LEU A 175 -17.41 7.95 -8.50
N ASP A 176 -17.82 9.05 -7.88
CA ASP A 176 -18.66 10.04 -8.54
C ASP A 176 -17.78 10.91 -9.46
N SER A 177 -17.76 10.56 -10.74
CA SER A 177 -16.97 11.27 -11.75
C SER A 177 -17.46 12.70 -12.02
N SER A 178 -18.63 13.10 -11.49
CA SER A 178 -19.11 14.49 -11.54
C SER A 178 -18.47 15.37 -10.45
N SER A 179 -17.82 14.77 -9.45
CA SER A 179 -17.13 15.48 -8.37
C SER A 179 -15.73 15.93 -8.82
N GLU A 180 -15.56 17.21 -9.14
CA GLU A 180 -14.25 17.79 -9.50
C GLU A 180 -13.19 17.53 -8.42
N ARG A 181 -13.58 17.62 -7.13
CA ARG A 181 -12.67 17.36 -6.02
C ARG A 181 -12.18 15.91 -6.01
N ALA A 182 -13.08 14.96 -6.22
CA ALA A 182 -12.72 13.54 -6.26
C ALA A 182 -11.82 13.24 -7.46
N MET A 183 -12.12 13.79 -8.63
CA MET A 183 -11.31 13.66 -9.83
C MET A 183 -9.90 14.23 -9.65
N ALA A 184 -9.77 15.41 -9.04
CA ALA A 184 -8.49 16.02 -8.74
C ALA A 184 -7.68 15.19 -7.75
N LEU A 185 -8.30 14.70 -6.67
CA LEU A 185 -7.64 13.83 -5.69
C LEU A 185 -7.06 12.58 -6.35
N TRP A 186 -7.88 11.82 -7.08
CA TRP A 186 -7.42 10.58 -7.71
C TRP A 186 -6.40 10.81 -8.82
N THR A 187 -6.50 11.93 -9.55
CA THR A 187 -5.47 12.35 -10.51
C THR A 187 -4.10 12.49 -9.82
N GLU A 188 -4.05 13.14 -8.67
CA GLU A 188 -2.78 13.30 -7.93
C GLU A 188 -2.30 11.98 -7.31
N VAL A 189 -3.19 11.14 -6.76
CA VAL A 189 -2.85 9.81 -6.26
C VAL A 189 -2.22 8.96 -7.36
N ILE A 190 -2.80 8.94 -8.56
CA ILE A 190 -2.28 8.19 -9.71
C ILE A 190 -0.87 8.66 -10.09
N LYS A 191 -0.64 9.96 -10.20
CA LYS A 191 0.66 10.53 -10.52
C LYS A 191 1.74 10.15 -9.49
N ARG A 192 1.39 10.26 -8.19
CA ARG A 192 2.29 9.90 -7.09
C ARG A 192 2.64 8.42 -7.11
N ALA A 193 1.64 7.55 -7.26
CA ALA A 193 1.84 6.11 -7.35
C ALA A 193 2.75 5.72 -8.52
N GLN A 194 2.51 6.25 -9.72
CA GLN A 194 3.37 5.99 -10.90
C GLN A 194 4.81 6.46 -10.68
N ALA A 195 5.00 7.64 -10.08
CA ALA A 195 6.34 8.14 -9.76
C ALA A 195 7.07 7.21 -8.78
N ALA A 196 6.38 6.75 -7.72
CA ALA A 196 6.95 5.80 -6.76
C ALA A 196 7.29 4.46 -7.42
N MET A 197 6.40 3.91 -8.24
CA MET A 197 6.65 2.66 -8.97
C MET A 197 7.89 2.74 -9.87
N ARG A 198 8.11 3.87 -10.55
CA ARG A 198 9.33 4.08 -11.36
C ARG A 198 10.59 4.19 -10.50
N ASP A 199 10.53 5.01 -9.45
CA ASP A 199 11.69 5.25 -8.58
C ASP A 199 12.17 3.95 -7.90
N HIS A 200 11.24 3.01 -7.63
CA HIS A 200 11.52 1.71 -7.01
C HIS A 200 11.65 0.55 -8.01
N HIS A 201 11.65 0.81 -9.32
CA HIS A 201 11.85 -0.20 -10.37
C HIS A 201 10.96 -1.44 -10.20
N VAL A 202 9.67 -1.23 -9.86
CA VAL A 202 8.76 -2.32 -9.50
C VAL A 202 8.41 -3.27 -10.66
N THR A 203 8.70 -2.90 -11.91
CA THR A 203 8.54 -3.77 -13.08
C THR A 203 9.34 -5.06 -12.96
N ASP A 204 10.45 -5.05 -12.20
CA ASP A 204 11.28 -6.23 -11.99
C ASP A 204 10.60 -7.29 -11.09
N LEU A 205 9.58 -6.89 -10.35
CA LEU A 205 8.84 -7.77 -9.43
C LEU A 205 7.83 -8.69 -10.14
N LEU A 206 7.50 -8.39 -11.40
CA LEU A 206 6.52 -9.12 -12.21
C LEU A 206 7.18 -10.00 -13.31
N LYS A 207 8.50 -10.17 -13.28
CA LYS A 207 9.26 -11.01 -14.21
C LYS A 207 9.30 -12.46 -13.79
#